data_de23f28e891ee8edc2913f8f2450fc1b
#
_entry.id   de23f28e891ee8edc2913f8f2450fc1b
#
_cell.length_a   1.000
_cell.length_b   1.000
_cell.length_c   1.000
_cell.angle_alpha   90.00
_cell.angle_beta   90.00
_cell.angle_gamma   90.00
#
_symmetry.space_group_name_H-M   'P 1'
#
loop_
_entity.id
_entity.type
_entity.pdbx_description
1 polymer ?
#
loop_
_entity_poly.entity_id
_entity_poly.type
_entity_poly.pdbx_seq_one_letter_code
_entity_poly.pdbx_strand_id
1 'polypeptide(L)'
;MRKRNIYCTLDTETVGGACGDNLIYHIAGLIHDRQGNVIAGFNYIIAENYEMFDNAFYAKKNMSRYDEMVRTGIATMIPTEEMALAMVDSLCNYYGVDYMMAYNTNYDFTRTSARMLIENRQFIDIYLMASETLGQRKKYADFCRKNNFRTGSNNAKMSAEVVYAYLTGNPNYEEEHTALEDAKIEVEIFKACINAHQRFTKNCHQQDNPNKWDLYVKL
;
A
#
# COMPACT_ATOMS: atom_id res chain seq x y z
N MET A 1 20.41 -22.70 8.73
CA MET A 1 19.02 -22.36 8.33
C MET A 1 19.05 -21.09 7.50
N ARG A 2 18.40 -21.04 6.33
CA ARG A 2 18.22 -19.76 5.63
C ARG A 2 17.30 -18.87 6.47
N LYS A 3 17.74 -17.65 6.80
CA LYS A 3 16.91 -16.65 7.45
C LYS A 3 15.67 -16.44 6.57
N ARG A 4 14.47 -16.54 7.12
CA ARG A 4 13.24 -16.20 6.40
C ARG A 4 13.10 -14.70 6.41
N ASN A 5 12.92 -14.09 5.24
CA ASN A 5 12.65 -12.68 5.15
C ASN A 5 11.27 -12.38 5.74
N ILE A 6 11.19 -11.29 6.50
CA ILE A 6 9.95 -10.72 7.05
C ILE A 6 9.66 -9.42 6.31
N TYR A 7 8.42 -9.23 5.99
CA TYR A 7 7.90 -8.12 5.20
C TYR A 7 6.92 -7.31 6.04
N CYS A 8 6.88 -6.01 5.82
CA CYS A 8 5.83 -5.13 6.33
C CYS A 8 5.18 -4.40 5.16
N THR A 9 3.95 -4.73 4.87
CA THR A 9 3.12 -3.99 3.91
C THR A 9 2.32 -2.94 4.69
N LEU A 10 2.45 -1.68 4.31
CA LEU A 10 1.73 -0.58 4.92
C LEU A 10 1.11 0.33 3.86
N ASP A 11 0.07 1.00 4.26
CA ASP A 11 -0.58 2.07 3.53
C ASP A 11 -0.77 3.30 4.43
N THR A 12 -0.85 4.47 3.81
CA THR A 12 -1.05 5.75 4.51
C THR A 12 -2.17 6.57 3.89
N GLU A 13 -3.03 7.10 4.76
CA GLU A 13 -4.00 8.11 4.38
C GLU A 13 -3.53 9.48 4.87
N THR A 14 -3.61 10.48 4.00
CA THR A 14 -3.00 11.80 4.27
C THR A 14 -3.97 12.95 4.16
N VAL A 15 -3.70 14.00 4.94
CA VAL A 15 -4.25 15.35 4.75
C VAL A 15 -3.17 16.22 4.13
N GLY A 16 -3.54 17.03 3.16
CA GLY A 16 -2.60 17.93 2.52
C GLY A 16 -2.84 18.01 1.03
N GLY A 17 -2.64 19.17 0.50
CA GLY A 17 -2.87 19.46 -0.89
C GLY A 17 -1.58 19.44 -1.69
N ALA A 18 -1.70 19.77 -2.97
CA ALA A 18 -0.72 19.69 -4.04
C ALA A 18 0.62 20.44 -3.82
N CYS A 19 0.86 21.07 -2.68
CA CYS A 19 1.99 21.99 -2.48
C CYS A 19 2.79 21.81 -1.17
N GLY A 20 2.65 20.69 -0.43
CA GLY A 20 3.37 20.51 0.84
C GLY A 20 3.57 19.06 1.23
N ASP A 21 4.27 18.86 2.34
CA ASP A 21 4.40 17.54 2.96
C ASP A 21 3.01 17.02 3.32
N ASN A 22 2.71 15.83 2.87
CA ASN A 22 1.46 15.16 3.21
C ASN A 22 1.54 14.68 4.66
N LEU A 23 0.65 15.21 5.51
CA LEU A 23 0.53 14.78 6.89
C LEU A 23 -0.28 13.49 6.97
N ILE A 24 0.26 12.49 7.64
CA ILE A 24 -0.41 11.21 7.80
C ILE A 24 -1.46 11.32 8.90
N TYR A 25 -2.73 11.07 8.60
CA TYR A 25 -3.77 10.96 9.62
C TYR A 25 -4.14 9.50 9.93
N HIS A 26 -3.83 8.57 9.05
CA HIS A 26 -4.03 7.16 9.26
C HIS A 26 -2.86 6.37 8.66
N ILE A 27 -2.24 5.53 9.46
CA ILE A 27 -1.20 4.59 9.03
C ILE A 27 -1.54 3.20 9.53
N ALA A 28 -1.56 2.23 8.65
CA ALA A 28 -1.80 0.85 9.02
C ALA A 28 -0.90 -0.09 8.22
N GLY A 29 -0.66 -1.28 8.76
CA GLY A 29 0.16 -2.24 8.06
C GLY A 29 0.14 -3.62 8.68
N LEU A 30 0.62 -4.58 7.90
CA LEU A 30 0.70 -5.99 8.24
C LEU A 30 2.13 -6.48 8.11
N ILE A 31 2.64 -7.07 9.19
CA ILE A 31 3.93 -7.77 9.21
C ILE A 31 3.63 -9.23 8.87
N HIS A 32 4.28 -9.75 7.86
CA HIS A 32 3.97 -11.07 7.33
C HIS A 32 5.22 -11.79 6.77
N ASP A 33 5.09 -13.09 6.56
CA ASP A 33 6.10 -13.88 5.87
C ASP A 33 5.93 -13.77 4.33
N ARG A 34 6.80 -14.47 3.60
CA ARG A 34 6.77 -14.51 2.13
C ARG A 34 5.48 -15.10 1.56
N GLN A 35 4.76 -15.92 2.30
CA GLN A 35 3.49 -16.52 1.92
C GLN A 35 2.30 -15.60 2.20
N GLY A 36 2.55 -14.43 2.84
CA GLY A 36 1.52 -13.51 3.28
C GLY A 36 0.81 -13.96 4.57
N ASN A 37 1.40 -14.92 5.32
CA ASN A 37 0.87 -15.25 6.63
C ASN A 37 1.18 -14.10 7.59
N VAL A 38 0.13 -13.48 8.11
CA VAL A 38 0.24 -12.33 9.01
C VAL A 38 0.79 -12.80 10.36
N ILE A 39 1.83 -12.12 10.83
CA ILE A 39 2.51 -12.35 12.10
C ILE A 39 2.06 -11.31 13.12
N ALA A 40 1.94 -10.05 12.68
CA ALA A 40 1.52 -8.91 13.49
C ALA A 40 0.90 -7.84 12.56
N GLY A 41 0.27 -6.84 13.16
CA GLY A 41 -0.25 -5.69 12.44
C GLY A 41 -0.34 -4.48 13.35
N PHE A 42 -0.51 -3.33 12.74
CA PHE A 42 -0.78 -2.06 13.41
C PHE A 42 -1.83 -1.28 12.63
N ASN A 43 -2.56 -0.43 13.36
CA ASN A 43 -3.61 0.39 12.78
C ASN A 43 -3.78 1.64 13.65
N TYR A 44 -3.16 2.76 13.23
CA TYR A 44 -3.05 3.97 14.02
C TYR A 44 -3.71 5.15 13.32
N ILE A 45 -4.61 5.82 14.04
CA ILE A 45 -5.17 7.11 13.67
C ILE A 45 -4.41 8.18 14.45
N ILE A 46 -3.89 9.18 13.76
CA ILE A 46 -3.03 10.22 14.30
C ILE A 46 -3.88 11.44 14.65
N ALA A 47 -4.08 11.68 15.95
CA ALA A 47 -5.04 12.69 16.43
C ALA A 47 -4.73 14.09 15.92
N GLU A 48 -3.49 14.57 15.99
CA GLU A 48 -3.12 15.92 15.56
C GLU A 48 -3.43 16.21 14.10
N ASN A 49 -3.34 15.20 13.22
CA ASN A 49 -3.61 15.33 11.80
C ASN A 49 -5.07 14.99 11.48
N TYR A 50 -5.69 14.10 12.28
CA TYR A 50 -7.09 13.74 12.14
C TYR A 50 -8.03 14.91 12.42
N GLU A 51 -7.67 15.81 13.35
CA GLU A 51 -8.44 17.02 13.61
C GLU A 51 -8.40 18.05 12.46
N MET A 52 -7.41 17.97 11.57
CA MET A 52 -7.30 18.81 10.37
C MET A 52 -8.08 18.28 9.16
N PHE A 53 -8.93 17.35 9.36
CA PHE A 53 -9.59 16.47 8.42
C PHE A 53 -10.53 17.11 7.39
N ASP A 54 -10.97 18.35 7.59
CA ASP A 54 -11.90 19.03 6.69
C ASP A 54 -11.39 19.16 5.24
N ASN A 55 -10.10 18.94 5.01
CA ASN A 55 -9.42 19.06 3.73
C ASN A 55 -9.03 17.73 3.07
N ALA A 56 -9.24 16.59 3.73
CA ALA A 56 -8.90 15.30 3.14
C ALA A 56 -9.99 14.82 2.18
N PHE A 57 -9.59 14.42 0.99
CA PHE A 57 -10.50 14.04 -0.09
C PHE A 57 -11.44 12.89 0.28
N TYR A 58 -10.93 11.88 1.00
CA TYR A 58 -11.69 10.72 1.43
C TYR A 58 -12.28 10.85 2.84
N ALA A 59 -11.83 11.82 3.61
CA ALA A 59 -12.17 11.98 5.00
C ALA A 59 -13.66 12.15 5.26
N LYS A 60 -14.30 13.06 4.54
CA LYS A 60 -15.75 13.32 4.70
C LYS A 60 -16.60 12.08 4.40
N LYS A 61 -16.13 11.21 3.52
CA LYS A 61 -16.82 9.97 3.14
C LYS A 61 -16.71 8.89 4.22
N ASN A 62 -15.64 8.89 5.00
CA ASN A 62 -15.28 7.80 5.91
C ASN A 62 -15.24 8.18 7.40
N MET A 63 -15.58 9.43 7.79
CA MET A 63 -15.46 9.89 9.19
C MET A 63 -16.13 8.96 10.20
N SER A 64 -17.39 8.58 9.97
CA SER A 64 -18.12 7.68 10.87
C SER A 64 -17.45 6.31 11.02
N ARG A 65 -16.72 5.88 10.01
CA ARG A 65 -15.99 4.63 9.99
C ARG A 65 -14.75 4.69 10.87
N TYR A 66 -13.99 5.78 10.81
CA TYR A 66 -12.83 5.97 11.68
C TYR A 66 -13.23 6.04 13.14
N ASP A 67 -14.30 6.77 13.46
CA ASP A 67 -14.87 6.82 14.82
C ASP A 67 -15.25 5.43 15.32
N GLU A 68 -15.87 4.62 14.45
CA GLU A 68 -16.22 3.23 14.77
C GLU A 68 -14.98 2.36 14.98
N MET A 69 -13.94 2.51 14.16
CA MET A 69 -12.68 1.75 14.28
C MET A 69 -11.99 2.05 15.63
N VAL A 70 -11.98 3.29 16.07
CA VAL A 70 -11.44 3.67 17.38
C VAL A 70 -12.34 3.13 18.51
N ARG A 71 -13.65 3.33 18.42
CA ARG A 71 -14.61 2.88 19.41
C ARG A 71 -14.58 1.37 19.63
N THR A 72 -14.37 0.60 18.58
CA THR A 72 -14.31 -0.88 18.62
C THR A 72 -12.91 -1.42 18.94
N GLY A 73 -11.90 -0.56 19.01
CA GLY A 73 -10.51 -0.97 19.24
C GLY A 73 -9.83 -1.60 18.02
N ILE A 74 -10.43 -1.49 16.82
CA ILE A 74 -9.82 -1.91 15.57
C ILE A 74 -8.65 -1.00 15.20
N ALA A 75 -8.75 0.30 15.50
CA ALA A 75 -7.68 1.26 15.40
C ALA A 75 -7.35 1.86 16.76
N THR A 76 -6.09 2.23 16.94
CA THR A 76 -5.62 2.96 18.13
C THR A 76 -5.35 4.41 17.77
N MET A 77 -5.93 5.34 18.52
CA MET A 77 -5.63 6.76 18.33
C MET A 77 -4.30 7.09 19.01
N ILE A 78 -3.37 7.64 18.24
CA ILE A 78 -2.04 8.05 18.69
C ILE A 78 -1.96 9.58 18.64
N PRO A 79 -1.41 10.23 19.68
CA PRO A 79 -1.40 11.70 19.75
C PRO A 79 -0.73 12.39 18.59
N THR A 80 0.49 11.93 18.19
CA THR A 80 1.31 12.58 17.17
C THR A 80 1.81 11.61 16.12
N GLU A 81 2.11 12.12 14.94
CA GLU A 81 2.69 11.37 13.82
C GLU A 81 4.05 10.78 14.19
N GLU A 82 4.89 11.56 14.88
CA GLU A 82 6.18 11.09 15.37
C GLU A 82 6.06 9.84 16.26
N MET A 83 5.11 9.87 17.21
CA MET A 83 4.84 8.71 18.08
C MET A 83 4.38 7.49 17.28
N ALA A 84 3.47 7.68 16.35
CA ALA A 84 2.97 6.59 15.51
C ALA A 84 4.09 5.95 14.71
N LEU A 85 4.93 6.75 14.05
CA LEU A 85 6.07 6.27 13.26
C LEU A 85 7.12 5.56 14.14
N ALA A 86 7.42 6.10 15.33
CA ALA A 86 8.33 5.45 16.27
C ALA A 86 7.80 4.09 16.75
N MET A 87 6.48 3.96 16.95
CA MET A 87 5.84 2.69 17.31
C MET A 87 5.94 1.68 16.16
N VAL A 88 5.67 2.12 14.91
CA VAL A 88 5.82 1.28 13.70
C VAL A 88 7.26 0.81 13.54
N ASP A 89 8.24 1.72 13.68
CA ASP A 89 9.66 1.39 13.59
C ASP A 89 10.07 0.37 14.65
N SER A 90 9.65 0.58 15.90
CA SER A 90 9.91 -0.35 17.02
C SER A 90 9.30 -1.72 16.76
N LEU A 91 8.09 -1.78 16.23
CA LEU A 91 7.42 -3.04 15.88
C LEU A 91 8.17 -3.76 14.75
N CYS A 92 8.56 -3.05 13.71
CA CYS A 92 9.36 -3.59 12.62
C CYS A 92 10.72 -4.13 13.09
N ASN A 93 11.38 -3.43 14.02
CA ASN A 93 12.64 -3.88 14.63
C ASN A 93 12.44 -5.14 15.48
N TYR A 94 11.37 -5.18 16.29
CA TYR A 94 11.04 -6.33 17.13
C TYR A 94 10.83 -7.62 16.32
N TYR A 95 10.10 -7.52 15.19
CA TYR A 95 9.85 -8.67 14.32
C TYR A 95 10.96 -8.92 13.29
N GLY A 96 11.98 -8.05 13.23
CA GLY A 96 13.10 -8.19 12.31
C GLY A 96 12.68 -8.05 10.85
N VAL A 97 11.86 -7.03 10.56
CA VAL A 97 11.41 -6.72 9.19
C VAL A 97 12.59 -6.38 8.32
N ASP A 98 12.76 -7.12 7.23
CA ASP A 98 13.80 -6.92 6.23
C ASP A 98 13.36 -5.96 5.11
N TYR A 99 12.06 -5.98 4.78
CA TYR A 99 11.48 -5.23 3.65
C TYR A 99 10.23 -4.46 4.06
N MET A 100 10.22 -3.17 3.76
CA MET A 100 9.02 -2.34 3.79
C MET A 100 8.36 -2.34 2.42
N MET A 101 7.04 -2.37 2.36
CA MET A 101 6.29 -2.43 1.11
C MET A 101 5.09 -1.52 1.15
N ALA A 102 4.74 -0.96 -0.01
CA ALA A 102 3.50 -0.23 -0.26
C ALA A 102 3.14 -0.31 -1.75
N TYR A 103 1.90 -0.02 -2.08
CA TYR A 103 1.46 0.08 -3.48
C TYR A 103 1.72 1.49 -4.01
N ASN A 104 2.79 1.65 -4.81
CA ASN A 104 3.33 2.93 -5.24
C ASN A 104 4.08 3.66 -4.10
N THR A 105 5.15 3.05 -3.63
CA THR A 105 6.01 3.49 -2.52
C THR A 105 6.45 4.97 -2.58
N ASN A 106 6.46 5.57 -3.77
CA ASN A 106 6.75 7.00 -3.93
C ASN A 106 5.70 7.88 -3.21
N TYR A 107 4.47 7.42 -3.09
CA TYR A 107 3.44 8.16 -2.36
C TYR A 107 3.67 8.05 -0.85
N ASP A 108 3.71 6.82 -0.33
CA ASP A 108 3.76 6.57 1.12
C ASP A 108 5.11 6.95 1.73
N PHE A 109 6.22 6.60 1.08
CA PHE A 109 7.55 6.80 1.66
C PHE A 109 8.28 8.07 1.19
N THR A 110 7.93 8.64 0.03
CA THR A 110 8.66 9.82 -0.46
C THR A 110 7.96 11.13 -0.12
N ARG A 111 6.62 11.10 -0.09
CA ARG A 111 5.79 12.30 0.12
C ARG A 111 5.27 12.44 1.55
N THR A 112 5.66 11.56 2.45
CA THR A 112 5.28 11.57 3.85
C THR A 112 6.51 11.38 4.74
N SER A 113 6.35 11.64 6.03
CA SER A 113 7.36 11.36 7.06
C SER A 113 7.65 9.87 7.25
N ALA A 114 6.80 8.96 6.72
CA ALA A 114 7.04 7.52 6.75
C ALA A 114 8.32 7.11 5.98
N ARG A 115 8.95 8.03 5.26
CA ARG A 115 10.29 7.86 4.68
C ARG A 115 11.31 7.35 5.70
N MET A 116 11.23 7.76 6.96
CA MET A 116 12.13 7.29 8.00
C MET A 116 12.11 5.77 8.19
N LEU A 117 11.00 5.10 7.88
CA LEU A 117 10.86 3.66 8.05
C LEU A 117 11.70 2.85 7.06
N ILE A 118 12.09 3.46 5.93
CA ILE A 118 12.91 2.81 4.90
C ILE A 118 14.38 3.20 4.93
N GLU A 119 14.82 4.12 5.81
CA GLU A 119 16.21 4.59 5.85
C GLU A 119 17.21 3.45 6.12
N ASN A 120 16.81 2.48 6.95
CA ASN A 120 17.65 1.33 7.34
C ASN A 120 17.07 -0.02 6.89
N ARG A 121 16.10 -0.03 5.97
CA ARG A 121 15.45 -1.24 5.45
C ARG A 121 15.40 -1.21 3.94
N GLN A 122 15.33 -2.37 3.34
CA GLN A 122 15.00 -2.47 1.93
C GLN A 122 13.50 -2.20 1.73
N PHE A 123 13.13 -1.75 0.54
CA PHE A 123 11.70 -1.58 0.20
C PHE A 123 11.37 -2.28 -1.12
N ILE A 124 10.09 -2.59 -1.30
CA ILE A 124 9.52 -3.18 -2.51
C ILE A 124 8.29 -2.37 -2.90
N ASP A 125 8.27 -1.88 -4.12
CA ASP A 125 7.08 -1.26 -4.71
C ASP A 125 6.17 -2.35 -5.30
N ILE A 126 5.04 -2.59 -4.63
CA ILE A 126 4.06 -3.61 -5.04
C ILE A 126 3.42 -3.24 -6.39
N TYR A 127 3.23 -1.96 -6.69
CA TYR A 127 2.75 -1.51 -7.99
C TYR A 127 3.67 -1.95 -9.13
N LEU A 128 5.00 -1.72 -8.99
CA LEU A 128 5.98 -2.13 -9.99
C LEU A 128 6.01 -3.65 -10.11
N MET A 129 5.96 -4.36 -9.00
CA MET A 129 5.92 -5.80 -8.95
C MET A 129 4.68 -6.38 -9.66
N ALA A 130 3.50 -5.81 -9.40
CA ALA A 130 2.25 -6.19 -10.06
C ALA A 130 2.28 -5.87 -11.56
N SER A 131 2.82 -4.71 -11.93
CA SER A 131 2.95 -4.29 -13.33
C SER A 131 3.83 -5.23 -14.15
N GLU A 132 4.97 -5.67 -13.59
CA GLU A 132 5.89 -6.59 -14.26
C GLU A 132 5.36 -8.04 -14.33
N THR A 133 4.59 -8.46 -13.33
CA THR A 133 4.14 -9.86 -13.22
C THR A 133 2.74 -10.08 -13.77
N LEU A 134 1.76 -9.38 -13.24
CA LEU A 134 0.35 -9.52 -13.60
C LEU A 134 -0.02 -8.67 -14.81
N GLY A 135 0.43 -7.41 -14.83
CA GLY A 135 0.12 -6.43 -15.85
C GLY A 135 0.53 -6.88 -17.27
N GLN A 136 1.64 -7.62 -17.39
CA GLN A 136 2.13 -8.13 -18.68
C GLN A 136 1.37 -9.36 -19.20
N ARG A 137 0.39 -9.87 -18.45
CA ARG A 137 -0.37 -11.05 -18.85
C ARG A 137 -1.50 -10.68 -19.80
N LYS A 138 -1.64 -11.43 -20.88
CA LYS A 138 -2.79 -11.29 -21.80
C LYS A 138 -4.13 -11.37 -21.05
N LYS A 139 -4.26 -12.27 -20.08
CA LYS A 139 -5.48 -12.42 -19.27
C LYS A 139 -5.84 -11.16 -18.50
N TYR A 140 -4.84 -10.42 -17.99
CA TYR A 140 -5.07 -9.14 -17.31
C TYR A 140 -5.56 -8.07 -18.29
N ALA A 141 -4.90 -7.95 -19.43
CA ALA A 141 -5.32 -7.02 -20.48
C ALA A 141 -6.75 -7.32 -20.98
N ASP A 142 -7.09 -8.60 -21.18
CA ASP A 142 -8.43 -9.02 -21.58
C ASP A 142 -9.49 -8.70 -20.48
N PHE A 143 -9.15 -8.90 -19.22
CA PHE A 143 -10.01 -8.51 -18.09
C PHE A 143 -10.24 -6.99 -18.05
N CYS A 144 -9.18 -6.19 -18.18
CA CYS A 144 -9.28 -4.73 -18.21
C CYS A 144 -10.12 -4.24 -19.40
N ARG A 145 -9.92 -4.84 -20.58
CA ARG A 145 -10.70 -4.50 -21.79
C ARG A 145 -12.18 -4.82 -21.61
N LYS A 146 -12.50 -6.00 -21.10
CA LYS A 146 -13.87 -6.47 -20.89
C LYS A 146 -14.63 -5.58 -19.90
N ASN A 147 -13.96 -5.10 -18.85
CA ASN A 147 -14.58 -4.34 -17.76
C ASN A 147 -14.34 -2.82 -17.86
N ASN A 148 -13.77 -2.35 -18.98
CA ASN A 148 -13.48 -0.94 -19.23
C ASN A 148 -12.49 -0.31 -18.19
N PHE A 149 -11.60 -1.10 -17.61
CA PHE A 149 -10.55 -0.63 -16.71
C PHE A 149 -9.37 -0.09 -17.51
N ARG A 150 -9.48 1.15 -17.95
CA ARG A 150 -8.45 1.82 -18.77
C ARG A 150 -8.08 3.19 -18.23
N THR A 151 -6.85 3.60 -18.49
CA THR A 151 -6.40 4.98 -18.27
C THR A 151 -6.87 5.88 -19.40
N GLY A 152 -6.76 7.22 -19.21
CA GLY A 152 -7.03 8.17 -20.27
C GLY A 152 -6.19 7.97 -21.54
N SER A 153 -5.01 7.34 -21.44
CA SER A 153 -4.13 6.99 -22.55
C SER A 153 -4.42 5.59 -23.14
N ASN A 154 -5.55 5.00 -22.80
CA ASN A 154 -5.98 3.66 -23.22
C ASN A 154 -5.02 2.52 -22.84
N ASN A 155 -4.33 2.65 -21.70
CA ASN A 155 -3.57 1.57 -21.10
C ASN A 155 -4.42 0.82 -20.07
N ALA A 156 -4.07 -0.44 -19.76
CA ALA A 156 -4.67 -1.17 -18.66
C ALA A 156 -4.47 -0.42 -17.32
N LYS A 157 -5.54 -0.21 -16.56
CA LYS A 157 -5.46 0.42 -15.25
C LYS A 157 -4.80 -0.53 -14.27
N MET A 158 -3.82 -0.04 -13.51
CA MET A 158 -3.00 -0.80 -12.56
C MET A 158 -3.15 -0.29 -11.12
N SER A 159 -4.31 0.29 -10.73
CA SER A 159 -4.57 0.58 -9.32
C SER A 159 -4.71 -0.71 -8.52
N ALA A 160 -4.43 -0.67 -7.21
CA ALA A 160 -4.56 -1.82 -6.32
C ALA A 160 -5.96 -2.43 -6.42
N GLU A 161 -7.00 -1.60 -6.40
CA GLU A 161 -8.40 -1.97 -6.62
C GLU A 161 -8.62 -2.85 -7.87
N VAL A 162 -8.10 -2.41 -9.03
CA VAL A 162 -8.29 -3.14 -10.30
C VAL A 162 -7.49 -4.44 -10.33
N VAL A 163 -6.28 -4.43 -9.79
CA VAL A 163 -5.46 -5.64 -9.68
C VAL A 163 -6.12 -6.65 -8.74
N TYR A 164 -6.65 -6.20 -7.62
CA TYR A 164 -7.36 -7.08 -6.69
C TYR A 164 -8.69 -7.58 -7.26
N ALA A 165 -9.45 -6.73 -7.97
CA ALA A 165 -10.63 -7.14 -8.71
C ALA A 165 -10.33 -8.26 -9.73
N TYR A 166 -9.17 -8.17 -10.41
CA TYR A 166 -8.71 -9.23 -11.31
C TYR A 166 -8.37 -10.53 -10.56
N LEU A 167 -7.67 -10.44 -9.44
CA LEU A 167 -7.26 -11.61 -8.66
C LEU A 167 -8.45 -12.37 -8.08
N THR A 168 -9.46 -11.64 -7.64
CA THR A 168 -10.68 -12.20 -7.06
C THR A 168 -11.74 -12.58 -8.10
N GLY A 169 -11.57 -12.13 -9.35
CA GLY A 169 -12.57 -12.29 -10.40
C GLY A 169 -13.84 -11.43 -10.19
N ASN A 170 -13.78 -10.45 -9.29
CA ASN A 170 -14.89 -9.54 -8.99
C ASN A 170 -14.67 -8.15 -9.61
N PRO A 171 -15.18 -7.86 -10.81
CA PRO A 171 -14.97 -6.56 -11.45
C PRO A 171 -15.72 -5.40 -10.78
N ASN A 172 -16.61 -5.68 -9.84
CA ASN A 172 -17.36 -4.68 -9.08
C ASN A 172 -16.76 -4.45 -7.68
N TYR A 173 -15.51 -4.89 -7.47
CA TYR A 173 -14.82 -4.62 -6.22
C TYR A 173 -14.55 -3.11 -6.11
N GLU A 174 -14.83 -2.54 -4.96
CA GLU A 174 -14.56 -1.14 -4.61
C GLU A 174 -13.69 -1.12 -3.34
N GLU A 175 -12.61 -0.35 -3.36
CA GLU A 175 -11.75 -0.12 -2.19
C GLU A 175 -12.51 0.65 -1.12
N GLU A 176 -12.24 0.29 0.12
CA GLU A 176 -12.84 0.95 1.28
C GLU A 176 -12.13 2.25 1.65
N HIS A 177 -10.96 2.51 1.08
CA HIS A 177 -10.11 3.67 1.32
C HIS A 177 -9.83 3.89 2.80
N THR A 178 -9.31 2.86 3.45
CA THR A 178 -8.74 2.93 4.79
C THR A 178 -7.42 2.18 4.77
N ALA A 179 -6.38 2.75 5.37
CA ALA A 179 -5.03 2.21 5.29
C ALA A 179 -4.94 0.72 5.68
N LEU A 180 -5.74 0.24 6.63
CA LEU A 180 -5.72 -1.18 7.01
C LEU A 180 -6.30 -2.10 5.92
N GLU A 181 -7.43 -1.72 5.32
CA GLU A 181 -8.05 -2.55 4.27
C GLU A 181 -7.20 -2.51 3.00
N ASP A 182 -6.61 -1.37 2.68
CA ASP A 182 -5.74 -1.22 1.52
C ASP A 182 -4.44 -2.02 1.72
N ALA A 183 -3.83 -2.00 2.91
CA ALA A 183 -2.69 -2.86 3.23
C ALA A 183 -3.02 -4.36 3.13
N LYS A 184 -4.24 -4.80 3.49
CA LYS A 184 -4.67 -6.20 3.31
C LYS A 184 -4.73 -6.60 1.84
N ILE A 185 -5.28 -5.75 0.99
CA ILE A 185 -5.36 -5.96 -0.46
C ILE A 185 -3.96 -6.05 -1.06
N GLU A 186 -3.06 -5.19 -0.63
CA GLU A 186 -1.68 -5.17 -1.09
C GLU A 186 -0.92 -6.44 -0.72
N VAL A 187 -1.15 -7.00 0.47
CA VAL A 187 -0.60 -8.31 0.85
C VAL A 187 -1.10 -9.41 -0.11
N GLU A 188 -2.37 -9.42 -0.48
CA GLU A 188 -2.89 -10.40 -1.44
C GLU A 188 -2.30 -10.22 -2.85
N ILE A 189 -2.11 -8.98 -3.29
CA ILE A 189 -1.42 -8.67 -4.56
C ILE A 189 0.03 -9.16 -4.49
N PHE A 190 0.75 -8.86 -3.40
CA PHE A 190 2.12 -9.36 -3.18
C PHE A 190 2.19 -10.87 -3.29
N LYS A 191 1.30 -11.61 -2.61
CA LYS A 191 1.22 -13.08 -2.66
C LYS A 191 1.07 -13.60 -4.10
N ALA A 192 0.17 -12.99 -4.86
CA ALA A 192 -0.08 -13.37 -6.24
C ALA A 192 1.15 -13.12 -7.13
N CYS A 193 1.86 -12.01 -6.90
CA CYS A 193 3.05 -11.64 -7.65
C CYS A 193 4.26 -12.51 -7.28
N ILE A 194 4.51 -12.74 -5.99
CA ILE A 194 5.68 -13.51 -5.54
C ILE A 194 5.63 -14.96 -5.95
N ASN A 195 4.43 -15.52 -6.06
CA ASN A 195 4.20 -16.88 -6.55
C ASN A 195 4.31 -16.97 -8.08
N ALA A 196 4.09 -15.86 -8.77
CA ALA A 196 4.16 -15.80 -10.23
C ALA A 196 5.58 -15.63 -10.76
N HIS A 197 6.50 -15.13 -9.94
CA HIS A 197 7.86 -14.80 -10.33
C HIS A 197 8.89 -15.24 -9.31
N GLN A 198 9.84 -16.04 -9.77
CA GLN A 198 11.01 -16.43 -8.97
C GLN A 198 12.10 -15.33 -8.95
N ARG A 199 11.95 -14.27 -9.73
CA ARG A 199 12.93 -13.19 -9.87
C ARG A 199 12.22 -11.87 -9.73
N PHE A 200 12.43 -11.20 -8.60
CA PHE A 200 12.20 -9.76 -8.51
C PHE A 200 13.21 -9.07 -9.40
N THR A 201 12.74 -8.27 -10.31
CA THR A 201 13.65 -7.41 -11.04
C THR A 201 14.15 -6.30 -10.10
N LYS A 202 15.32 -5.74 -10.41
CA LYS A 202 15.88 -4.62 -9.64
C LYS A 202 14.93 -3.40 -9.59
N ASN A 203 13.93 -3.36 -10.48
CA ASN A 203 13.05 -2.22 -10.66
C ASN A 203 12.10 -2.00 -9.48
N CYS A 204 11.59 -3.06 -8.84
CA CYS A 204 10.69 -2.91 -7.69
C CYS A 204 11.39 -2.43 -6.41
N HIS A 205 12.72 -2.35 -6.41
CA HIS A 205 13.56 -1.81 -5.33
C HIS A 205 14.03 -0.38 -5.59
N GLN A 206 13.54 0.31 -6.62
CA GLN A 206 13.96 1.66 -6.97
C GLN A 206 12.81 2.64 -6.73
N GLN A 207 13.03 3.62 -5.85
CA GLN A 207 12.06 4.69 -5.54
C GLN A 207 11.66 5.51 -6.78
N ASP A 208 12.63 5.79 -7.65
CA ASP A 208 12.45 6.56 -8.88
C ASP A 208 12.86 5.73 -10.08
N ASN A 209 12.02 4.77 -10.45
CA ASN A 209 12.27 4.03 -11.68
C ASN A 209 11.85 4.88 -12.89
N PRO A 210 12.79 5.41 -13.69
CA PRO A 210 12.48 6.20 -14.88
C PRO A 210 11.70 5.40 -15.93
N ASN A 211 11.79 4.07 -15.89
CA ASN A 211 11.12 3.16 -16.82
C ASN A 211 9.74 2.68 -16.32
N LYS A 212 9.23 3.25 -15.22
CA LYS A 212 7.90 2.94 -14.68
C LYS A 212 6.81 3.00 -15.76
N TRP A 213 6.94 3.92 -16.71
CA TRP A 213 5.98 4.16 -17.78
C TRP A 213 6.08 3.15 -18.93
N ASP A 214 7.21 2.44 -19.07
CA ASP A 214 7.39 1.39 -20.10
C ASP A 214 6.65 0.10 -19.75
N LEU A 215 6.16 -0.01 -18.50
CA LEU A 215 5.39 -1.18 -18.03
C LEU A 215 3.90 -1.09 -18.38
N TYR A 216 3.44 -0.01 -19.01
CA TYR A 216 2.04 0.11 -19.41
C TYR A 216 1.70 -0.80 -20.58
N VAL A 217 0.64 -1.56 -20.44
CA VAL A 217 0.07 -2.40 -21.49
C VAL A 217 -1.08 -1.68 -22.17
N LYS A 218 -0.95 -1.40 -23.46
CA LYS A 218 -2.04 -0.84 -24.26
C LYS A 218 -3.16 -1.86 -24.43
N LEU A 219 -4.40 -1.40 -24.30
CA LEU A 219 -5.62 -2.20 -24.48
C LEU A 219 -6.13 -2.17 -25.91
#